data_8624897be5f353c67f12cd44e8f0d2b9
#
_entry.id   8624897be5f353c67f12cd44e8f0d2b9
#
_cell.length_a   1.000
_cell.length_b   1.000
_cell.length_c   1.000
_cell.angle_alpha   90.00
_cell.angle_beta   90.00
_cell.angle_gamma   90.00
#
_symmetry.space_group_name_H-M   'P 1'
#
loop_
_entity.id
_entity.type
_entity.pdbx_description
1 polymer ?
#
loop_
_entity_poly.entity_id
_entity_poly.type
_entity_poly.pdbx_seq_one_letter_code
_entity_poly.pdbx_strand_id
1 'polypeptide(L)'
;MLSAVPGASISADQAYRETDLAIDFCEDVTPLDDQAISQIVAILKEGGATVKVSSIHVNAWFGNYNKLTMTRRFTRDVLGFDIDATEQRFIFIGDSPNDGPMFSFFSHSVGVANVSAFADQLELPPTYITVGHGGAGFTEMANMLVAIREVDG
;
A
#
# COMPACT_ATOMS: atom_id res chain seq x y z
N MET A 1 6.97 18.69 13.08
CA MET A 1 5.85 17.73 13.04
C MET A 1 5.77 16.92 14.33
N LEU A 2 6.74 16.11 14.76
CA LEU A 2 6.66 15.27 15.98
C LEU A 2 6.34 16.06 17.27
N SER A 3 6.87 17.27 17.41
CA SER A 3 6.53 18.15 18.57
C SER A 3 5.09 18.67 18.55
N ALA A 4 4.43 18.64 17.40
CA ALA A 4 3.05 19.12 17.24
C ALA A 4 2.01 17.99 17.41
N VAL A 5 2.43 16.72 17.28
CA VAL A 5 1.56 15.54 17.44
C VAL A 5 2.22 14.59 18.43
N PRO A 6 1.95 14.74 19.73
CA PRO A 6 2.50 13.86 20.76
C PRO A 6 2.10 12.40 20.52
N GLY A 7 3.04 11.48 20.68
CA GLY A 7 2.83 10.05 20.45
C GLY A 7 3.18 9.57 19.04
N ALA A 8 3.27 10.45 18.04
CA ALA A 8 3.78 10.10 16.73
C ALA A 8 5.30 9.86 16.78
N SER A 9 5.79 8.91 16.00
CA SER A 9 7.22 8.63 15.84
C SER A 9 7.61 8.56 14.37
N ILE A 10 8.88 8.61 14.09
CA ILE A 10 9.42 8.23 12.77
C ILE A 10 9.45 6.71 12.74
N SER A 11 9.01 6.13 11.62
CA SER A 11 9.02 4.67 11.40
C SER A 11 10.41 4.08 11.64
N ALA A 12 10.48 2.90 12.25
CA ALA A 12 11.73 2.21 12.56
C ALA A 12 12.59 1.90 11.31
N ASP A 13 11.94 1.73 10.16
CA ASP A 13 12.60 1.46 8.87
C ASP A 13 13.04 2.74 8.12
N GLN A 14 12.86 3.94 8.70
CA GLN A 14 13.20 5.20 8.03
C GLN A 14 14.65 5.26 7.56
N ALA A 15 15.58 4.62 8.26
CA ALA A 15 17.00 4.60 7.87
C ALA A 15 17.23 3.91 6.50
N TYR A 16 16.28 3.13 6.02
CA TYR A 16 16.32 2.42 4.73
C TYR A 16 15.46 3.08 3.64
N ARG A 17 14.79 4.20 3.96
CA ARG A 17 13.97 4.97 3.03
C ARG A 17 14.76 6.15 2.49
N GLU A 18 14.92 6.24 1.18
CA GLU A 18 15.70 7.30 0.54
C GLU A 18 14.83 8.47 0.04
N THR A 19 13.58 8.20 -0.32
CA THR A 19 12.75 9.16 -1.07
C THR A 19 11.45 9.54 -0.37
N ASP A 20 11.10 8.88 0.72
CA ASP A 20 9.90 9.14 1.49
C ASP A 20 10.14 9.18 3.00
N LEU A 21 9.24 9.86 3.69
CA LEU A 21 9.16 9.90 5.15
C LEU A 21 7.95 9.08 5.58
N ALA A 22 8.13 8.18 6.54
CA ALA A 22 7.05 7.46 7.17
C ALA A 22 6.90 7.86 8.65
N ILE A 23 5.70 8.30 9.00
CA ILE A 23 5.33 8.62 10.38
C ILE A 23 4.50 7.48 10.92
N ASP A 24 5.03 6.80 11.91
CA ASP A 24 4.36 5.74 12.64
C ASP A 24 3.26 6.31 13.54
N PHE A 25 2.08 5.72 13.45
CA PHE A 25 0.94 6.05 14.29
C PHE A 25 0.32 4.84 15.02
N CYS A 26 0.76 3.60 14.75
CA CYS A 26 0.24 2.41 15.43
C CYS A 26 1.07 1.13 15.27
N GLU A 27 2.27 1.18 14.71
CA GLU A 27 3.14 -0.01 14.59
C GLU A 27 3.96 -0.22 15.87
N ASP A 28 4.88 0.70 16.15
CA ASP A 28 5.77 0.66 17.31
C ASP A 28 5.37 1.68 18.41
N VAL A 29 4.31 2.43 18.18
CA VAL A 29 3.76 3.41 19.12
C VAL A 29 2.35 3.01 19.57
N THR A 30 1.89 3.58 20.69
CA THR A 30 0.48 3.47 21.07
C THR A 30 -0.39 4.05 19.95
N PRO A 31 -1.40 3.31 19.46
CA PRO A 31 -2.24 3.77 18.35
C PRO A 31 -2.81 5.16 18.58
N LEU A 32 -2.58 6.04 17.62
CA LEU A 32 -3.12 7.40 17.62
C LEU A 32 -4.56 7.40 17.09
N ASP A 33 -5.34 8.38 17.52
CA ASP A 33 -6.69 8.58 17.02
C ASP A 33 -6.72 9.26 15.64
N ASP A 34 -7.89 9.25 15.00
CA ASP A 34 -8.11 9.83 13.68
C ASP A 34 -7.81 11.33 13.63
N GLN A 35 -7.96 12.05 14.73
CA GLN A 35 -7.66 13.47 14.82
C GLN A 35 -6.15 13.70 14.73
N ALA A 36 -5.36 12.92 15.45
CA ALA A 36 -3.91 13.01 15.42
C ALA A 36 -3.37 12.62 14.03
N ILE A 37 -3.91 11.54 13.42
CA ILE A 37 -3.55 11.13 12.05
C ILE A 37 -3.87 12.25 11.05
N SER A 38 -5.06 12.85 11.16
CA SER A 38 -5.46 13.97 10.29
C SER A 38 -4.54 15.18 10.45
N GLN A 39 -4.08 15.45 11.67
CA GLN A 39 -3.13 16.53 11.95
C GLN A 39 -1.76 16.27 11.33
N ILE A 40 -1.25 15.02 11.39
CA ILE A 40 -0.01 14.61 10.71
C ILE A 40 -0.14 14.89 9.21
N VAL A 41 -1.24 14.42 8.60
CA VAL A 41 -1.53 14.61 7.17
C VAL A 41 -1.55 16.09 6.80
N ALA A 42 -2.22 16.94 7.61
CA ALA A 42 -2.32 18.37 7.36
C ALA A 42 -0.94 19.05 7.38
N ILE A 43 -0.14 18.78 8.40
CA ILE A 43 1.21 19.36 8.56
C ILE A 43 2.11 18.98 7.38
N LEU A 44 2.09 17.72 6.96
CA LEU A 44 2.92 17.24 5.85
C LEU A 44 2.48 17.83 4.50
N LYS A 45 1.16 17.97 4.27
CA LYS A 45 0.62 18.64 3.09
C LYS A 45 0.94 20.13 3.05
N GLU A 46 0.87 20.80 4.19
CA GLU A 46 1.25 22.22 4.31
C GLU A 46 2.74 22.43 3.97
N GLY A 47 3.59 21.43 4.29
CA GLY A 47 4.98 21.37 3.87
C GLY A 47 5.20 21.08 2.37
N GLY A 48 4.13 20.92 1.59
CA GLY A 48 4.19 20.67 0.14
C GLY A 48 4.40 19.21 -0.26
N ALA A 49 4.29 18.27 0.70
CA ALA A 49 4.46 16.85 0.40
C ALA A 49 3.17 16.23 -0.18
N THR A 50 3.34 15.24 -1.04
CA THR A 50 2.31 14.24 -1.35
C THR A 50 2.18 13.32 -0.15
N VAL A 51 0.96 13.08 0.33
CA VAL A 51 0.73 12.31 1.56
C VAL A 51 -0.27 11.19 1.30
N LYS A 52 0.03 9.99 1.79
CA LYS A 52 -0.86 8.83 1.80
C LYS A 52 -0.81 8.13 3.16
N VAL A 53 -1.98 7.77 3.65
CA VAL A 53 -2.12 6.95 4.86
C VAL A 53 -2.13 5.48 4.46
N SER A 54 -1.30 4.67 5.12
CA SER A 54 -1.31 3.21 5.05
C SER A 54 -2.00 2.63 6.29
N SER A 55 -1.93 1.32 6.46
CA SER A 55 -2.48 0.62 7.64
C SER A 55 -1.82 1.03 8.96
N ILE A 56 -0.55 1.47 8.93
CA ILE A 56 0.27 1.75 10.12
C ILE A 56 1.02 3.07 10.06
N HIS A 57 1.22 3.65 8.87
CA HIS A 57 2.03 4.86 8.67
C HIS A 57 1.31 5.95 7.88
N VAL A 58 1.65 7.19 8.17
CA VAL A 58 1.42 8.32 7.25
C VAL A 58 2.70 8.50 6.43
N ASN A 59 2.64 8.15 5.14
CA ASN A 59 3.77 8.26 4.21
C ASN A 59 3.71 9.60 3.47
N ALA A 60 4.86 10.27 3.35
CA ALA A 60 4.99 11.57 2.70
C ALA A 60 6.22 11.61 1.80
N TRP A 61 6.08 12.18 0.60
CA TRP A 61 7.18 12.34 -0.35
C TRP A 61 6.99 13.59 -1.20
N PHE A 62 8.03 14.02 -1.88
CA PHE A 62 7.95 15.09 -2.85
C PHE A 62 7.92 14.54 -4.27
N GLY A 63 7.01 15.06 -5.09
CA GLY A 63 6.84 14.63 -6.48
C GLY A 63 5.48 13.99 -6.75
N ASN A 64 5.15 13.90 -8.03
CA ASN A 64 3.88 13.35 -8.49
C ASN A 64 4.07 11.91 -8.98
N TYR A 65 4.22 10.98 -8.05
CA TYR A 65 4.28 9.55 -8.33
C TYR A 65 3.53 8.74 -7.26
N ASN A 66 3.16 7.52 -7.60
CA ASN A 66 2.49 6.57 -6.72
C ASN A 66 2.93 5.14 -7.07
N LYS A 67 2.42 4.12 -6.36
CA LYS A 67 2.76 2.72 -6.63
C LYS A 67 2.58 2.36 -8.10
N LEU A 68 1.46 2.70 -8.72
CA LEU A 68 1.17 2.35 -10.10
C LEU A 68 2.12 3.03 -11.10
N THR A 69 2.34 4.34 -10.97
CA THR A 69 3.25 5.05 -11.87
C THR A 69 4.68 4.55 -11.75
N MET A 70 5.11 4.18 -10.54
CA MET A 70 6.43 3.60 -10.32
C MET A 70 6.52 2.15 -10.81
N THR A 71 5.46 1.36 -10.68
CA THR A 71 5.39 0.01 -11.26
C THR A 71 5.56 0.07 -12.78
N ARG A 72 4.81 0.95 -13.46
CA ARG A 72 4.94 1.17 -14.91
C ARG A 72 6.36 1.58 -15.32
N ARG A 73 6.96 2.48 -14.56
CA ARG A 73 8.34 2.92 -14.82
C ARG A 73 9.32 1.78 -14.62
N PHE A 74 9.21 1.05 -13.51
CA PHE A 74 10.11 -0.07 -13.19
C PHE A 74 10.02 -1.19 -14.22
N THR A 75 8.82 -1.59 -14.62
CA THR A 75 8.64 -2.66 -15.62
C THR A 75 9.21 -2.26 -16.98
N ARG A 76 9.02 -1.01 -17.39
CA ARG A 76 9.56 -0.50 -18.65
C ARG A 76 11.08 -0.31 -18.61
N ASP A 77 11.60 0.39 -17.59
CA ASP A 77 12.97 0.89 -17.58
C ASP A 77 13.97 -0.17 -17.07
N VAL A 78 13.51 -1.11 -16.21
CA VAL A 78 14.36 -2.14 -15.60
C VAL A 78 14.07 -3.52 -16.14
N LEU A 79 12.78 -3.90 -16.29
CA LEU A 79 12.40 -5.24 -16.74
C LEU A 79 12.18 -5.33 -18.26
N GLY A 80 12.13 -4.21 -18.97
CA GLY A 80 12.10 -4.15 -20.43
C GLY A 80 10.76 -4.54 -21.07
N PHE A 81 9.64 -4.44 -20.33
CA PHE A 81 8.31 -4.70 -20.89
C PHE A 81 7.27 -3.64 -20.46
N ASP A 82 6.20 -3.52 -21.26
CA ASP A 82 5.07 -2.66 -20.96
C ASP A 82 4.01 -3.43 -20.15
N ILE A 83 3.81 -3.04 -18.90
CA ILE A 83 2.85 -3.68 -18.01
C ILE A 83 1.40 -3.37 -18.44
N ASP A 84 1.13 -2.22 -19.05
CA ASP A 84 -0.21 -1.90 -19.55
C ASP A 84 -0.66 -2.85 -20.66
N ALA A 85 0.27 -3.40 -21.44
CA ALA A 85 0.00 -4.39 -22.47
C ALA A 85 -0.07 -5.84 -21.94
N THR A 86 0.35 -6.07 -20.70
CA THR A 86 0.55 -7.44 -20.15
C THR A 86 -0.03 -7.61 -18.75
N GLU A 87 -0.82 -6.67 -18.23
CA GLU A 87 -1.32 -6.63 -16.85
C GLU A 87 -2.05 -7.93 -16.45
N GLN A 88 -2.78 -8.55 -17.40
CA GLN A 88 -3.50 -9.81 -17.20
C GLN A 88 -2.61 -11.00 -16.81
N ARG A 89 -1.30 -10.88 -16.99
CA ARG A 89 -0.31 -11.91 -16.61
C ARG A 89 0.18 -11.76 -15.18
N PHE A 90 -0.29 -10.75 -14.46
CA PHE A 90 0.15 -10.41 -13.12
C PHE A 90 -1.02 -10.45 -12.14
N ILE A 91 -0.69 -10.82 -10.91
CA ILE A 91 -1.58 -10.71 -9.78
C ILE A 91 -1.00 -9.66 -8.86
N PHE A 92 -1.82 -8.68 -8.48
CA PHE A 92 -1.48 -7.72 -7.44
C PHE A 92 -2.16 -8.12 -6.13
N ILE A 93 -1.44 -8.05 -5.01
CA ILE A 93 -2.00 -8.23 -3.68
C ILE A 93 -1.66 -7.02 -2.80
N GLY A 94 -2.65 -6.53 -2.04
CA GLY A 94 -2.53 -5.37 -1.17
C GLY A 94 -3.46 -5.44 0.03
N ASP A 95 -3.36 -4.46 0.94
CA ASP A 95 -4.04 -4.48 2.23
C ASP A 95 -4.74 -3.18 2.62
N SER A 96 -4.49 -2.07 1.92
CA SER A 96 -4.80 -0.74 2.42
C SER A 96 -5.21 0.26 1.33
N PRO A 97 -5.77 1.44 1.70
CA PRO A 97 -6.24 2.45 0.74
C PRO A 97 -5.18 2.98 -0.23
N ASN A 98 -3.90 2.95 0.14
CA ASN A 98 -2.83 3.37 -0.75
C ASN A 98 -2.61 2.42 -1.93
N ASP A 99 -3.20 1.22 -1.89
CA ASP A 99 -3.20 0.22 -2.96
C ASP A 99 -4.34 0.42 -3.98
N GLY A 100 -5.27 1.34 -3.71
CA GLY A 100 -6.42 1.61 -4.58
C GLY A 100 -6.09 1.74 -6.07
N PRO A 101 -5.06 2.53 -6.48
CA PRO A 101 -4.66 2.62 -7.89
C PRO A 101 -4.22 1.28 -8.48
N MET A 102 -3.65 0.39 -7.68
CA MET A 102 -3.23 -0.94 -8.11
C MET A 102 -4.44 -1.88 -8.25
N PHE A 103 -5.38 -1.85 -7.30
CA PHE A 103 -6.62 -2.61 -7.39
C PHE A 103 -7.43 -2.23 -8.64
N SER A 104 -7.47 -0.94 -8.96
CA SER A 104 -8.16 -0.44 -10.17
C SER A 104 -7.46 -0.83 -11.47
N PHE A 105 -6.15 -1.00 -11.44
CA PHE A 105 -5.35 -1.28 -12.64
C PHE A 105 -5.29 -2.77 -12.97
N PHE A 106 -5.04 -3.64 -11.97
CA PHE A 106 -4.91 -5.07 -12.20
C PHE A 106 -6.26 -5.77 -12.22
N SER A 107 -6.59 -6.43 -13.33
CA SER A 107 -7.78 -7.29 -13.43
C SER A 107 -7.76 -8.46 -12.43
N HIS A 108 -6.56 -8.97 -12.11
CA HIS A 108 -6.35 -9.97 -11.06
C HIS A 108 -5.80 -9.31 -9.80
N SER A 109 -6.65 -8.55 -9.11
CA SER A 109 -6.30 -7.90 -7.85
C SER A 109 -6.86 -8.66 -6.65
N VAL A 110 -6.03 -8.82 -5.63
CA VAL A 110 -6.36 -9.53 -4.38
C VAL A 110 -6.16 -8.58 -3.20
N GLY A 111 -7.17 -8.43 -2.37
CA GLY A 111 -7.04 -7.80 -1.06
C GLY A 111 -6.84 -8.87 0.01
N VAL A 112 -5.90 -8.71 0.94
CA VAL A 112 -5.95 -9.51 2.17
C VAL A 112 -7.08 -9.00 3.05
N ALA A 113 -7.62 -9.82 3.94
CA ALA A 113 -8.85 -9.53 4.72
C ALA A 113 -8.87 -8.14 5.38
N ASN A 114 -7.70 -7.58 5.73
CA ASN A 114 -7.54 -6.23 6.27
C ASN A 114 -8.19 -5.15 5.39
N VAL A 115 -8.19 -5.33 4.07
CA VAL A 115 -8.73 -4.34 3.12
C VAL A 115 -10.20 -4.03 3.36
N SER A 116 -10.95 -4.97 3.92
CA SER A 116 -12.39 -4.83 4.19
C SER A 116 -12.69 -3.69 5.18
N ALA A 117 -11.75 -3.38 6.08
CA ALA A 117 -11.89 -2.25 7.01
C ALA A 117 -11.83 -0.87 6.30
N PHE A 118 -11.40 -0.84 5.05
CA PHE A 118 -11.21 0.37 4.25
C PHE A 118 -12.09 0.41 3.01
N ALA A 119 -13.12 -0.44 2.92
CA ALA A 119 -13.97 -0.57 1.73
C ALA A 119 -14.52 0.78 1.24
N ASP A 120 -14.96 1.64 2.15
CA ASP A 120 -15.52 2.96 1.85
C ASP A 120 -14.47 3.99 1.34
N GLN A 121 -13.18 3.66 1.47
CA GLN A 121 -12.06 4.52 1.03
C GLN A 121 -11.49 4.10 -0.32
N LEU A 122 -11.94 2.97 -0.88
CA LEU A 122 -11.50 2.45 -2.15
C LEU A 122 -12.48 2.87 -3.25
N GLU A 123 -11.96 3.47 -4.32
CA GLU A 123 -12.75 3.79 -5.52
C GLU A 123 -13.25 2.51 -6.20
N LEU A 124 -12.35 1.51 -6.32
CA LEU A 124 -12.66 0.16 -6.77
C LEU A 124 -12.08 -0.84 -5.78
N PRO A 125 -12.90 -1.78 -5.28
CA PRO A 125 -12.40 -2.85 -4.42
C PRO A 125 -11.55 -3.83 -5.23
N PRO A 126 -10.68 -4.62 -4.56
CA PRO A 126 -9.97 -5.72 -5.23
C PRO A 126 -10.96 -6.76 -5.76
N THR A 127 -10.57 -7.46 -6.83
CA THR A 127 -11.40 -8.50 -7.47
C THR A 127 -11.66 -9.68 -6.54
N TYR A 128 -10.69 -10.02 -5.70
CA TYR A 128 -10.77 -11.10 -4.72
C TYR A 128 -10.33 -10.60 -3.35
N ILE A 129 -10.88 -11.19 -2.28
CA ILE A 129 -10.46 -10.92 -0.90
C ILE A 129 -10.19 -12.25 -0.22
N THR A 130 -9.02 -12.39 0.44
CA THR A 130 -8.67 -13.57 1.21
C THR A 130 -9.41 -13.62 2.54
N VAL A 131 -9.51 -14.81 3.13
CA VAL A 131 -10.04 -14.99 4.49
C VAL A 131 -8.99 -14.60 5.53
N GLY A 132 -7.72 -14.88 5.24
CA GLY A 132 -6.60 -14.56 6.12
C GLY A 132 -6.22 -13.08 6.09
N HIS A 133 -5.79 -12.56 7.25
CA HIS A 133 -5.25 -11.22 7.39
C HIS A 133 -3.75 -11.19 7.09
N GLY A 134 -3.24 -10.09 6.56
CA GLY A 134 -1.80 -9.83 6.37
C GLY A 134 -1.07 -11.00 5.69
N GLY A 135 0.02 -11.46 6.29
CA GLY A 135 0.83 -12.57 5.77
C GLY A 135 0.08 -13.89 5.64
N ALA A 136 -0.93 -14.17 6.47
CA ALA A 136 -1.76 -15.37 6.33
C ALA A 136 -2.61 -15.31 5.06
N GLY A 137 -3.18 -14.14 4.74
CA GLY A 137 -3.90 -13.91 3.48
C GLY A 137 -2.99 -14.01 2.25
N PHE A 138 -1.78 -13.48 2.35
CA PHE A 138 -0.79 -13.68 1.28
C PHE A 138 -0.47 -15.15 1.06
N THR A 139 -0.26 -15.92 2.14
CA THR A 139 0.03 -17.36 2.07
C THR A 139 -1.15 -18.14 1.47
N GLU A 140 -2.39 -17.78 1.81
CA GLU A 140 -3.60 -18.36 1.23
C GLU A 140 -3.61 -18.22 -0.30
N MET A 141 -3.40 -17.00 -0.80
CA MET A 141 -3.33 -16.72 -2.24
C MET A 141 -2.16 -17.47 -2.89
N ALA A 142 -0.96 -17.44 -2.31
CA ALA A 142 0.23 -18.10 -2.84
C ALA A 142 0.02 -19.61 -2.96
N ASN A 143 -0.54 -20.27 -1.94
CA ASN A 143 -0.84 -21.70 -1.96
C ASN A 143 -1.85 -22.06 -3.06
N MET A 144 -2.87 -21.23 -3.27
CA MET A 144 -3.84 -21.43 -4.34
C MET A 144 -3.17 -21.39 -5.72
N LEU A 145 -2.25 -20.45 -5.96
CA LEU A 145 -1.52 -20.34 -7.22
C LEU A 145 -0.58 -21.54 -7.46
N VAL A 146 0.10 -22.01 -6.41
CA VAL A 146 0.96 -23.19 -6.50
C VAL A 146 0.13 -24.43 -6.84
N ALA A 147 -1.00 -24.62 -6.17
CA ALA A 147 -1.89 -25.77 -6.42
C ALA A 147 -2.44 -25.79 -7.86
N ILE A 148 -2.78 -24.65 -8.43
CA ILE A 148 -3.25 -24.56 -9.83
C ILE A 148 -2.13 -25.01 -10.78
N ARG A 149 -0.89 -24.58 -10.57
CA ARG A 149 0.24 -24.98 -11.44
C ARG A 149 0.55 -26.48 -11.39
N GLU A 150 0.30 -27.14 -10.27
CA GLU A 150 0.51 -28.60 -10.15
C GLU A 150 -0.55 -29.43 -10.88
N VAL A 151 -1.73 -28.84 -11.15
CA VAL A 151 -2.82 -29.51 -11.90
C VAL A 151 -2.62 -29.39 -13.42
N ASP A 152 -1.97 -28.32 -13.88
CA ASP A 152 -1.78 -28.02 -15.31
C ASP A 152 -0.42 -28.57 -15.86
N GLY A 153 0.40 -29.19 -15.07
CA GLY A 153 1.72 -29.78 -15.41
C GLY A 153 1.71 -31.28 -15.39
#